data_2b4e3a55623dc27c2901ca19b60ba88a
#
_entry.id   2b4e3a55623dc27c2901ca19b60ba88a
#
_cell.length_a   1.000
_cell.length_b   1.000
_cell.length_c   1.000
_cell.angle_alpha   90.00
_cell.angle_beta   90.00
_cell.angle_gamma   90.00
#
_symmetry.space_group_name_H-M   'P 1'
#
loop_
_entity.id
_entity.type
_entity.pdbx_description
1 polymer ?
#
loop_
_entity_poly.entity_id
_entity_poly.type
_entity_poly.pdbx_seq_one_letter_code
_entity_poly.pdbx_strand_id
1 'polypeptide(L)'
;WALSRLTRSVADLYAMWETLCRNNCELISYTETFDTSTPMGRAMLGLLGVFAQMEREITAERVATAMRERAEQGGRTCSCVLGYDTIPGGLAINPREAEIVKSIYQVYEDTGSLSATAKWCRDRNITGKRGKRMDAYKVRLILTRSVYAGYYGFHDLRVRGNIEPLISVARYNAIAERINNTPTGRNAKRKVILLK
;
A
#
# COMPACT_ATOMS: atom_id res chain seq x y z
N TRP A 1 36.86 16.32 3.27
CA TRP A 1 35.94 15.20 3.63
C TRP A 1 35.33 14.64 2.35
N ALA A 2 35.38 13.31 2.17
CA ALA A 2 34.84 12.66 0.98
C ALA A 2 33.31 12.60 1.03
N LEU A 3 32.63 12.82 -0.09
CA LEU A 3 31.16 12.70 -0.22
C LEU A 3 30.64 11.32 0.21
N SER A 4 31.41 10.26 -0.02
CA SER A 4 31.11 8.89 0.42
C SER A 4 31.02 8.72 1.95
N ARG A 5 31.53 9.67 2.73
CA ARG A 5 31.40 9.73 4.20
C ARG A 5 30.16 10.47 4.64
N LEU A 6 29.61 11.30 3.77
CA LEU A 6 28.48 12.17 4.08
C LEU A 6 27.14 11.44 3.84
N THR A 7 27.07 10.66 2.76
CA THR A 7 25.84 9.93 2.38
C THR A 7 26.19 8.52 1.87
N ARG A 8 25.24 7.61 2.03
CA ARG A 8 25.34 6.22 1.56
C ARG A 8 24.65 5.98 0.21
N SER A 9 23.88 6.95 -0.26
CA SER A 9 23.19 6.86 -1.55
C SER A 9 23.26 8.20 -2.29
N VAL A 10 23.16 8.14 -3.61
CA VAL A 10 23.07 9.33 -4.47
C VAL A 10 21.78 10.10 -4.18
N ALA A 11 20.71 9.40 -3.83
CA ALA A 11 19.43 10.01 -3.48
C ALA A 11 19.51 10.89 -2.22
N ASP A 12 20.26 10.42 -1.19
CA ASP A 12 20.45 11.18 0.05
C ASP A 12 21.33 12.41 -0.20
N LEU A 13 22.36 12.28 -1.04
CA LEU A 13 23.21 13.39 -1.44
C LEU A 13 22.40 14.49 -2.14
N TYR A 14 21.55 14.10 -3.08
CA TYR A 14 20.70 15.03 -3.82
C TYR A 14 19.68 15.72 -2.90
N ALA A 15 19.01 14.99 -2.01
CA ALA A 15 18.07 15.57 -1.05
C ALA A 15 18.72 16.55 -0.08
N MET A 16 19.94 16.24 0.36
CA MET A 16 20.72 17.13 1.19
C MET A 16 21.09 18.41 0.41
N TRP A 17 21.55 18.28 -0.83
CA TRP A 17 21.86 19.43 -1.68
C TRP A 17 20.63 20.30 -1.94
N GLU A 18 19.44 19.73 -2.24
CA GLU A 18 18.21 20.52 -2.35
C GLU A 18 17.95 21.35 -1.08
N THR A 19 18.20 20.76 0.07
CA THR A 19 18.04 21.45 1.36
C THR A 19 19.02 22.59 1.52
N LEU A 20 20.28 22.40 1.12
CA LEU A 20 21.31 23.45 1.14
C LEU A 20 20.96 24.59 0.18
N CYS A 21 20.53 24.28 -1.05
CA CYS A 21 20.10 25.28 -2.02
C CYS A 21 18.92 26.13 -1.51
N ARG A 22 17.93 25.52 -0.87
CA ARG A 22 16.78 26.26 -0.29
C ARG A 22 17.22 27.23 0.81
N ASN A 23 18.36 26.98 1.44
CA ASN A 23 18.94 27.83 2.47
C ASN A 23 20.07 28.72 1.97
N ASN A 24 20.24 28.84 0.62
CA ASN A 24 21.32 29.59 -0.02
C ASN A 24 22.74 29.16 0.46
N CYS A 25 22.92 27.88 0.74
CA CYS A 25 24.19 27.28 1.11
C CYS A 25 24.81 26.53 -0.07
N GLU A 26 26.11 26.66 -0.26
CA GLU A 26 26.88 25.95 -1.27
C GLU A 26 27.60 24.75 -0.67
N LEU A 27 27.79 23.69 -1.48
CA LEU A 27 28.50 22.48 -1.09
C LEU A 27 29.84 22.42 -1.85
N ILE A 28 30.92 22.37 -1.11
CA ILE A 28 32.28 22.23 -1.65
C ILE A 28 32.90 20.96 -1.04
N SER A 29 33.32 20.02 -1.88
CA SER A 29 34.11 18.87 -1.46
C SER A 29 35.59 19.08 -1.82
N TYR A 30 36.46 18.98 -0.83
CA TYR A 30 37.89 19.12 -1.04
C TYR A 30 38.53 17.91 -1.74
N THR A 31 38.02 16.73 -1.46
CA THR A 31 38.62 15.47 -1.95
C THR A 31 38.16 15.08 -3.36
N GLU A 32 36.99 15.54 -3.81
CA GLU A 32 36.36 15.11 -5.05
C GLU A 32 36.18 16.24 -6.07
N THR A 33 36.91 17.37 -5.91
CA THR A 33 36.84 18.52 -6.81
C THR A 33 35.40 18.93 -7.20
N PHE A 34 34.50 18.86 -6.23
CA PHE A 34 33.10 19.09 -6.43
C PHE A 34 32.71 20.45 -5.78
N ASP A 35 32.32 21.37 -6.63
CA ASP A 35 31.98 22.74 -6.22
C ASP A 35 30.69 23.19 -6.90
N THR A 36 29.64 23.37 -6.10
CA THR A 36 28.30 23.77 -6.58
C THR A 36 28.20 25.25 -6.95
N SER A 37 29.20 26.05 -6.61
CA SER A 37 29.28 27.45 -7.05
C SER A 37 29.54 27.57 -8.57
N THR A 38 30.18 26.54 -9.16
CA THR A 38 30.49 26.47 -10.59
C THR A 38 29.33 25.96 -11.44
N PRO A 39 29.20 26.42 -12.70
CA PRO A 39 28.21 25.88 -13.64
C PRO A 39 28.35 24.37 -13.86
N MET A 40 29.59 23.84 -13.89
CA MET A 40 29.90 22.44 -14.06
C MET A 40 29.47 21.63 -12.85
N GLY A 41 29.73 22.10 -11.62
CA GLY A 41 29.28 21.44 -10.40
C GLY A 41 27.76 21.37 -10.30
N ARG A 42 27.04 22.42 -10.73
CA ARG A 42 25.57 22.41 -10.81
C ARG A 42 25.05 21.42 -11.86
N ALA A 43 25.70 21.33 -13.03
CA ALA A 43 25.34 20.35 -14.06
C ALA A 43 25.54 18.91 -13.57
N MET A 44 26.65 18.66 -12.87
CA MET A 44 26.95 17.35 -12.28
C MET A 44 25.90 16.95 -11.23
N LEU A 45 25.42 17.88 -10.41
CA LEU A 45 24.31 17.63 -9.48
C LEU A 45 23.01 17.29 -10.19
N GLY A 46 22.72 17.95 -11.31
CA GLY A 46 21.57 17.60 -12.13
C GLY A 46 21.62 16.13 -12.59
N LEU A 47 22.80 15.68 -13.04
CA LEU A 47 23.02 14.28 -13.40
C LEU A 47 22.86 13.34 -12.21
N LEU A 48 23.38 13.70 -11.04
CA LEU A 48 23.18 12.89 -9.83
C LEU A 48 21.69 12.78 -9.45
N GLY A 49 20.92 13.85 -9.65
CA GLY A 49 19.46 13.82 -9.46
C GLY A 49 18.76 12.83 -10.38
N VAL A 50 19.15 12.77 -11.65
CA VAL A 50 18.64 11.79 -12.63
C VAL A 50 19.00 10.36 -12.20
N PHE A 51 20.25 10.12 -11.79
CA PHE A 51 20.66 8.81 -11.27
C PHE A 51 19.88 8.41 -10.01
N ALA A 52 19.67 9.34 -9.07
CA ALA A 52 18.88 9.07 -7.88
C ALA A 52 17.41 8.70 -8.21
N GLN A 53 16.85 9.35 -9.22
CA GLN A 53 15.51 9.00 -9.72
C GLN A 53 15.49 7.60 -10.35
N MET A 54 16.46 7.31 -11.20
CA MET A 54 16.60 6.00 -11.85
C MET A 54 16.75 4.86 -10.81
N GLU A 55 17.56 5.04 -9.77
CA GLU A 55 17.69 4.06 -8.68
C GLU A 55 16.36 3.78 -7.97
N ARG A 56 15.56 4.83 -7.71
CA ARG A 56 14.23 4.69 -7.10
C ARG A 56 13.29 3.90 -8.01
N GLU A 57 13.30 4.18 -9.31
CA GLU A 57 12.46 3.50 -10.30
C GLU A 57 12.84 2.03 -10.42
N ILE A 58 14.13 1.71 -10.56
CA ILE A 58 14.64 0.33 -10.59
C ILE A 58 14.28 -0.43 -9.31
N THR A 59 14.41 0.22 -8.15
CA THR A 59 14.04 -0.39 -6.87
C THR A 59 12.54 -0.65 -6.79
N ALA A 60 11.71 0.29 -7.24
CA ALA A 60 10.26 0.12 -7.29
C ALA A 60 9.85 -1.02 -8.23
N GLU A 61 10.47 -1.14 -9.40
CA GLU A 61 10.25 -2.25 -10.34
C GLU A 61 10.65 -3.60 -9.74
N ARG A 62 11.82 -3.69 -9.10
CA ARG A 62 12.25 -4.93 -8.42
C ARG A 62 11.26 -5.35 -7.33
N VAL A 63 10.82 -4.41 -6.50
CA VAL A 63 9.81 -4.68 -5.46
C VAL A 63 8.49 -5.12 -6.09
N ALA A 64 8.04 -4.47 -7.15
CA ALA A 64 6.81 -4.83 -7.85
C ALA A 64 6.90 -6.24 -8.45
N THR A 65 8.03 -6.59 -9.09
CA THR A 65 8.28 -7.93 -9.65
C THR A 65 8.28 -8.99 -8.54
N ALA A 66 9.03 -8.78 -7.46
CA ALA A 66 9.08 -9.72 -6.33
C ALA A 66 7.71 -9.92 -5.67
N MET A 67 6.91 -8.85 -5.56
CA MET A 67 5.54 -8.95 -5.02
C MET A 67 4.61 -9.70 -5.97
N ARG A 68 4.78 -9.54 -7.28
CA ARG A 68 4.03 -10.28 -8.29
C ARG A 68 4.35 -11.77 -8.25
N GLU A 69 5.63 -12.12 -8.28
CA GLU A 69 6.10 -13.51 -8.18
C GLU A 69 5.59 -14.17 -6.90
N ARG A 70 5.67 -13.46 -5.77
CA ARG A 70 5.10 -13.95 -4.50
C ARG A 70 3.60 -14.18 -4.59
N ALA A 71 2.86 -13.29 -5.26
CA ALA A 71 1.43 -13.47 -5.48
C ALA A 71 1.13 -14.66 -6.37
N GLU A 72 1.89 -14.86 -7.46
CA GLU A 72 1.77 -16.00 -8.39
C GLU A 72 2.00 -17.34 -7.70
N GLN A 73 2.91 -17.38 -6.72
CA GLN A 73 3.17 -18.54 -5.87
C GLN A 73 2.13 -18.73 -4.74
N GLY A 74 1.06 -17.93 -4.71
CA GLY A 74 0.09 -17.97 -3.62
C GLY A 74 0.62 -17.48 -2.27
N GLY A 75 1.73 -16.76 -2.28
CA GLY A 75 2.36 -16.21 -1.09
C GLY A 75 1.71 -14.90 -0.63
N ARG A 76 1.92 -14.57 0.64
CA ARG A 76 1.34 -13.39 1.28
C ARG A 76 1.82 -12.08 0.68
N THR A 77 0.87 -11.27 0.18
CA THR A 77 1.10 -9.93 -0.39
C THR A 77 0.63 -8.78 0.50
N CYS A 78 0.04 -9.07 1.66
CA CYS A 78 -0.47 -8.08 2.61
C CYS A 78 0.07 -8.34 4.02
N SER A 79 0.31 -7.28 4.78
CA SER A 79 0.94 -7.38 6.10
C SER A 79 -0.04 -7.25 7.27
N CYS A 80 -1.06 -6.44 7.15
CA CYS A 80 -1.93 -6.09 8.27
C CYS A 80 -3.40 -6.13 7.80
N VAL A 81 -4.11 -7.17 8.21
CA VAL A 81 -5.50 -7.43 7.79
C VAL A 81 -6.33 -7.63 9.06
N LEU A 82 -7.41 -6.86 9.20
CA LEU A 82 -8.36 -7.06 10.29
C LEU A 82 -8.99 -8.46 10.12
N GLY A 83 -9.14 -9.20 11.19
CA GLY A 83 -9.65 -10.59 11.14
C GLY A 83 -8.56 -11.65 11.09
N TYR A 84 -7.29 -11.25 10.89
CA TYR A 84 -6.17 -12.18 10.85
C TYR A 84 -4.97 -11.67 11.63
N ASP A 85 -4.25 -12.60 12.25
CA ASP A 85 -2.93 -12.38 12.82
C ASP A 85 -1.84 -12.85 11.85
N THR A 86 -0.73 -12.11 11.84
CA THR A 86 0.43 -12.46 11.01
C THR A 86 1.23 -13.56 11.68
N ILE A 87 1.39 -14.68 10.96
CA ILE A 87 2.25 -15.78 11.36
C ILE A 87 3.38 -16.00 10.35
N PRO A 88 4.46 -16.70 10.70
CA PRO A 88 5.46 -17.14 9.73
C PRO A 88 4.80 -17.91 8.57
N GLY A 89 5.04 -17.45 7.34
CA GLY A 89 4.48 -18.09 6.15
C GLY A 89 3.05 -17.71 5.76
N GLY A 90 2.26 -16.99 6.61
CA GLY A 90 0.88 -16.71 6.24
C GLY A 90 0.09 -15.80 7.18
N LEU A 91 -1.20 -16.06 7.23
CA LEU A 91 -2.18 -15.41 8.09
C LEU A 91 -2.99 -16.48 8.82
N ALA A 92 -3.19 -16.32 10.12
CA ALA A 92 -4.10 -17.13 10.93
C ALA A 92 -5.33 -16.32 11.32
N ILE A 93 -6.49 -16.96 11.42
CA ILE A 93 -7.72 -16.27 11.85
C ILE A 93 -7.57 -15.79 13.29
N ASN A 94 -7.90 -14.51 13.51
CA ASN A 94 -8.13 -13.96 14.84
C ASN A 94 -9.64 -14.00 15.12
N PRO A 95 -10.13 -14.86 16.02
CA PRO A 95 -11.57 -15.08 16.20
C PRO A 95 -12.36 -13.82 16.54
N ARG A 96 -11.81 -12.96 17.42
CA ARG A 96 -12.48 -11.71 17.82
C ARG A 96 -12.61 -10.73 16.67
N GLU A 97 -11.54 -10.56 15.89
CA GLU A 97 -11.57 -9.64 14.74
C GLU A 97 -12.34 -10.23 13.55
N ALA A 98 -12.32 -11.56 13.38
CA ALA A 98 -13.06 -12.24 12.33
C ALA A 98 -14.57 -12.00 12.45
N GLU A 99 -15.13 -12.06 13.67
CA GLU A 99 -16.54 -11.76 13.91
C GLU A 99 -16.87 -10.29 13.57
N ILE A 100 -15.97 -9.36 13.85
CA ILE A 100 -16.13 -7.96 13.44
C ILE A 100 -16.20 -7.84 11.92
N VAL A 101 -15.32 -8.53 11.19
CA VAL A 101 -15.32 -8.52 9.73
C VAL A 101 -16.63 -9.11 9.18
N LYS A 102 -17.06 -10.26 9.69
CA LYS A 102 -18.34 -10.88 9.27
C LYS A 102 -19.52 -9.95 9.52
N SER A 103 -19.55 -9.26 10.66
CA SER A 103 -20.58 -8.27 10.99
C SER A 103 -20.56 -7.07 10.03
N ILE A 104 -19.37 -6.58 9.64
CA ILE A 104 -19.24 -5.50 8.65
C ILE A 104 -19.85 -5.93 7.30
N TYR A 105 -19.58 -7.17 6.87
CA TYR A 105 -20.17 -7.73 5.65
C TYR A 105 -21.70 -7.78 5.77
N GLN A 106 -22.23 -8.29 6.87
CA GLN A 106 -23.67 -8.39 7.11
C GLN A 106 -24.36 -7.03 7.08
N VAL A 107 -23.83 -6.06 7.84
CA VAL A 107 -24.40 -4.70 7.89
C VAL A 107 -24.38 -4.02 6.52
N TYR A 108 -23.35 -4.28 5.71
CA TYR A 108 -23.32 -3.74 4.36
C TYR A 108 -24.33 -4.43 3.44
N GLU A 109 -24.54 -5.73 3.56
CA GLU A 109 -25.59 -6.46 2.82
C GLU A 109 -26.97 -5.90 3.13
N ASP A 110 -27.26 -5.66 4.41
CA ASP A 110 -28.53 -5.16 4.89
C ASP A 110 -28.79 -3.68 4.47
N THR A 111 -27.76 -2.84 4.55
CA THR A 111 -27.91 -1.39 4.32
C THR A 111 -27.62 -0.95 2.90
N GLY A 112 -26.74 -1.65 2.19
CA GLY A 112 -26.20 -1.26 0.88
C GLY A 112 -25.35 -0.01 0.88
N SER A 113 -25.02 0.54 2.03
CA SER A 113 -24.38 1.85 2.19
C SER A 113 -23.07 1.76 2.96
N LEU A 114 -21.96 2.15 2.31
CA LEU A 114 -20.66 2.25 2.95
C LEU A 114 -20.65 3.25 4.12
N SER A 115 -21.39 4.34 3.96
CA SER A 115 -21.47 5.38 4.99
C SER A 115 -22.27 4.92 6.21
N ALA A 116 -23.39 4.19 5.99
CA ALA A 116 -24.20 3.62 7.06
C ALA A 116 -23.40 2.55 7.82
N THR A 117 -22.70 1.67 7.10
CA THR A 117 -21.83 0.65 7.71
C THR A 117 -20.69 1.30 8.51
N ALA A 118 -20.08 2.37 7.99
CA ALA A 118 -19.07 3.10 8.72
C ALA A 118 -19.62 3.79 9.98
N LYS A 119 -20.85 4.31 9.92
CA LYS A 119 -21.54 4.87 11.10
C LYS A 119 -21.77 3.77 12.14
N TRP A 120 -22.32 2.63 11.73
CA TRP A 120 -22.52 1.45 12.58
C TRP A 120 -21.23 1.02 13.31
N CYS A 121 -20.09 1.01 12.59
CA CYS A 121 -18.79 0.69 13.19
C CYS A 121 -18.39 1.74 14.25
N ARG A 122 -18.61 3.03 13.97
CA ARG A 122 -18.25 4.11 14.91
C ARG A 122 -19.09 4.09 16.16
N ASP A 123 -20.39 3.86 16.04
CA ASP A 123 -21.33 3.80 17.15
C ASP A 123 -21.01 2.65 18.14
N ARG A 124 -20.28 1.64 17.64
CA ARG A 124 -19.78 0.47 18.43
C ARG A 124 -18.29 0.54 18.78
N ASN A 125 -17.64 1.68 18.53
CA ASN A 125 -16.21 1.87 18.75
C ASN A 125 -15.32 0.83 18.02
N ILE A 126 -15.79 0.28 16.89
CA ILE A 126 -15.02 -0.66 16.07
C ILE A 126 -13.94 0.13 15.34
N THR A 127 -12.70 -0.32 15.50
CA THR A 127 -11.52 0.27 14.85
C THR A 127 -10.87 -0.72 13.88
N GLY A 128 -10.04 -0.21 12.97
CA GLY A 128 -9.21 -1.06 12.13
C GLY A 128 -8.06 -1.68 12.91
N LYS A 129 -7.35 -2.64 12.33
CA LYS A 129 -6.23 -3.39 12.93
C LYS A 129 -5.16 -2.51 13.61
N ARG A 130 -4.99 -1.26 13.19
CA ARG A 130 -4.04 -0.28 13.77
C ARG A 130 -4.74 0.77 14.66
N GLY A 131 -5.91 0.45 15.21
CA GLY A 131 -6.66 1.37 16.08
C GLY A 131 -7.28 2.58 15.37
N LYS A 132 -7.15 2.71 14.04
CA LYS A 132 -7.70 3.85 13.31
C LYS A 132 -9.22 3.74 13.18
N ARG A 133 -9.92 4.87 13.38
CA ARG A 133 -11.38 5.01 13.23
C ARG A 133 -11.86 4.51 11.86
N MET A 134 -13.03 3.85 11.83
CA MET A 134 -13.66 3.38 10.60
C MET A 134 -14.37 4.51 9.87
N ASP A 135 -14.08 4.64 8.58
CA ASP A 135 -14.73 5.52 7.62
C ASP A 135 -15.22 4.70 6.40
N ALA A 136 -16.00 5.33 5.53
CA ALA A 136 -16.54 4.66 4.35
C ALA A 136 -15.46 4.08 3.42
N TYR A 137 -14.30 4.74 3.34
CA TYR A 137 -13.16 4.27 2.55
C TYR A 137 -12.57 2.98 3.13
N LYS A 138 -12.38 2.92 4.45
CA LYS A 138 -11.86 1.71 5.12
C LYS A 138 -12.85 0.55 5.08
N VAL A 139 -14.15 0.83 5.23
CA VAL A 139 -15.20 -0.17 5.03
C VAL A 139 -15.12 -0.73 3.60
N ARG A 140 -15.02 0.13 2.58
CA ARG A 140 -14.83 -0.31 1.21
C ARG A 140 -13.58 -1.18 1.06
N LEU A 141 -12.45 -0.78 1.65
CA LEU A 141 -11.21 -1.58 1.59
C LEU A 141 -11.39 -2.97 2.22
N ILE A 142 -12.14 -3.09 3.31
CA ILE A 142 -12.45 -4.39 3.92
C ILE A 142 -13.31 -5.21 2.96
N LEU A 143 -14.42 -4.66 2.49
CA LEU A 143 -15.36 -5.38 1.62
C LEU A 143 -14.78 -5.81 0.27
N THR A 144 -13.74 -5.11 -0.22
CA THR A 144 -13.11 -5.39 -1.53
C THR A 144 -11.78 -6.14 -1.43
N ARG A 145 -11.38 -6.56 -0.23
CA ARG A 145 -10.14 -7.30 -0.02
C ARG A 145 -10.33 -8.78 -0.29
N SER A 146 -9.72 -9.29 -1.36
CA SER A 146 -9.82 -10.70 -1.77
C SER A 146 -9.29 -11.70 -0.73
N VAL A 147 -8.45 -11.26 0.21
CA VAL A 147 -7.90 -12.09 1.28
C VAL A 147 -8.98 -12.72 2.15
N TYR A 148 -10.13 -12.06 2.34
CA TYR A 148 -11.23 -12.60 3.12
C TYR A 148 -11.93 -13.80 2.45
N ALA A 149 -11.80 -13.90 1.13
CA ALA A 149 -12.26 -15.04 0.35
C ALA A 149 -11.13 -16.07 0.04
N GLY A 150 -9.96 -15.93 0.69
CA GLY A 150 -8.84 -16.86 0.55
C GLY A 150 -7.89 -16.57 -0.61
N TYR A 151 -7.91 -15.36 -1.18
CA TYR A 151 -7.05 -15.01 -2.31
C TYR A 151 -6.06 -13.91 -1.94
N TYR A 152 -4.79 -14.13 -2.23
CA TYR A 152 -3.81 -13.05 -2.28
C TYR A 152 -3.88 -12.34 -3.62
N GLY A 153 -3.58 -11.05 -3.63
CA GLY A 153 -3.61 -10.26 -4.85
C GLY A 153 -2.53 -9.21 -4.89
N PHE A 154 -2.07 -8.93 -6.11
CA PHE A 154 -1.19 -7.82 -6.43
C PHE A 154 -1.64 -7.22 -7.76
N HIS A 155 -1.96 -5.93 -7.80
CA HIS A 155 -2.62 -5.30 -8.95
C HIS A 155 -3.85 -6.10 -9.43
N ASP A 156 -3.82 -6.61 -10.66
CA ASP A 156 -4.93 -7.36 -11.27
C ASP A 156 -4.86 -8.87 -11.01
N LEU A 157 -3.73 -9.35 -10.50
CA LEU A 157 -3.54 -10.76 -10.18
C LEU A 157 -4.29 -11.14 -8.90
N ARG A 158 -5.01 -12.27 -8.94
CA ARG A 158 -5.65 -12.90 -7.78
C ARG A 158 -5.36 -14.40 -7.81
N VAL A 159 -4.65 -14.87 -6.81
CA VAL A 159 -4.26 -16.27 -6.69
C VAL A 159 -4.76 -16.82 -5.37
N ARG A 160 -5.31 -18.01 -5.38
CA ARG A 160 -5.74 -18.70 -4.17
C ARG A 160 -4.51 -18.92 -3.28
N GLY A 161 -4.57 -18.38 -2.07
CA GLY A 161 -3.50 -18.52 -1.09
C GLY A 161 -3.77 -19.63 -0.08
N ASN A 162 -2.74 -19.96 0.69
CA ASN A 162 -2.91 -20.83 1.86
C ASN A 162 -3.45 -20.01 3.05
N ILE A 163 -4.71 -19.55 2.92
CA ILE A 163 -5.42 -18.76 3.93
C ILE A 163 -6.79 -19.39 4.13
N GLU A 164 -7.18 -19.58 5.37
CA GLU A 164 -8.55 -19.93 5.71
C GLU A 164 -9.48 -18.74 5.46
N PRO A 165 -10.50 -18.87 4.56
CA PRO A 165 -11.37 -17.75 4.22
C PRO A 165 -12.37 -17.45 5.34
N LEU A 166 -12.66 -16.15 5.57
CA LEU A 166 -13.72 -15.71 6.48
C LEU A 166 -15.10 -15.67 5.81
N ILE A 167 -15.12 -15.53 4.49
CA ILE A 167 -16.34 -15.43 3.67
C ILE A 167 -16.19 -16.30 2.42
N SER A 168 -17.32 -16.73 1.86
CA SER A 168 -17.33 -17.47 0.59
C SER A 168 -17.00 -16.56 -0.59
N VAL A 169 -16.45 -17.14 -1.66
CA VAL A 169 -16.18 -16.45 -2.94
C VAL A 169 -17.46 -15.84 -3.51
N ALA A 170 -18.57 -16.57 -3.44
CA ALA A 170 -19.87 -16.10 -3.91
C ALA A 170 -20.32 -14.82 -3.18
N ARG A 171 -20.19 -14.78 -1.85
CA ARG A 171 -20.53 -13.61 -1.04
C ARG A 171 -19.63 -12.42 -1.36
N TYR A 172 -18.32 -12.65 -1.52
CA TYR A 172 -17.37 -11.63 -1.93
C TYR A 172 -17.76 -11.04 -3.30
N ASN A 173 -18.03 -11.88 -4.29
CA ASN A 173 -18.37 -11.44 -5.65
C ASN A 173 -19.67 -10.63 -5.68
N ALA A 174 -20.71 -11.06 -4.98
CA ALA A 174 -21.97 -10.33 -4.89
C ALA A 174 -21.79 -8.90 -4.33
N ILE A 175 -20.94 -8.76 -3.29
CA ILE A 175 -20.63 -7.45 -2.72
C ILE A 175 -19.76 -6.63 -3.68
N ALA A 176 -18.78 -7.25 -4.33
CA ALA A 176 -17.91 -6.58 -5.29
C ALA A 176 -18.71 -6.02 -6.48
N GLU A 177 -19.66 -6.77 -7.01
CA GLU A 177 -20.60 -6.33 -8.06
C GLU A 177 -21.47 -5.16 -7.59
N ARG A 178 -22.04 -5.27 -6.39
CA ARG A 178 -22.84 -4.17 -5.81
C ARG A 178 -22.05 -2.89 -5.66
N ILE A 179 -20.79 -2.97 -5.20
CA ILE A 179 -19.89 -1.83 -5.08
C ILE A 179 -19.52 -1.27 -6.45
N ASN A 180 -19.28 -2.13 -7.46
CA ASN A 180 -18.93 -1.70 -8.81
C ASN A 180 -20.10 -1.00 -9.52
N ASN A 181 -21.34 -1.40 -9.24
CA ASN A 181 -22.55 -0.86 -9.84
C ASN A 181 -23.07 0.39 -9.11
N THR A 182 -22.54 0.69 -7.92
CA THR A 182 -22.94 1.91 -7.20
C THR A 182 -22.16 3.10 -7.74
N PRO A 183 -22.83 4.15 -8.29
CA PRO A 183 -22.15 5.36 -8.76
C PRO A 183 -21.54 6.08 -7.55
N THR A 184 -20.26 5.96 -7.40
CA THR A 184 -19.50 6.68 -6.37
C THR A 184 -18.62 7.71 -7.05
N GLY A 185 -18.62 8.97 -6.55
CA GLY A 185 -17.88 10.10 -7.10
C GLY A 185 -16.41 9.81 -7.45
N ARG A 186 -15.53 10.78 -7.43
CA ARG A 186 -14.12 10.81 -7.94
C ARG A 186 -13.28 9.52 -7.94
N ASN A 187 -13.66 8.46 -7.20
CA ASN A 187 -12.95 7.17 -7.12
C ASN A 187 -13.57 6.03 -7.96
N ALA A 188 -14.51 6.31 -8.86
CA ALA A 188 -15.16 5.31 -9.72
C ALA A 188 -14.24 4.58 -10.72
N LYS A 189 -12.96 4.97 -10.83
CA LYS A 189 -12.03 4.43 -11.84
C LYS A 189 -11.43 3.05 -11.51
N ARG A 190 -11.51 2.56 -10.28
CA ARG A 190 -11.01 1.22 -9.91
C ARG A 190 -12.15 0.26 -9.64
N LYS A 191 -12.48 -0.57 -10.62
CA LYS A 191 -13.40 -1.70 -10.43
C LYS A 191 -12.79 -2.74 -9.49
N VAL A 192 -13.63 -3.33 -8.65
CA VAL A 192 -13.25 -4.47 -7.82
C VAL A 192 -13.21 -5.72 -8.69
N ILE A 193 -12.16 -6.51 -8.57
CA ILE A 193 -11.97 -7.72 -9.37
C ILE A 193 -12.80 -8.85 -8.75
N LEU A 194 -13.57 -9.55 -9.60
CA LEU A 194 -14.32 -10.74 -9.21
C LEU A 194 -13.36 -11.94 -9.14
N LEU A 195 -13.64 -12.84 -8.21
CA LEU A 195 -12.87 -14.07 -8.02
C LEU A 195 -13.51 -15.21 -8.81
N LYS A 196 -12.66 -16.06 -9.38
CA LYS A 196 -13.10 -17.27 -10.11
C LYS A 196 -13.01 -18.51 -9.22
#